data_5fea93e00475ef9a8d00db1d6c879e6c
#
_entry.id   5fea93e00475ef9a8d00db1d6c879e6c
#
_cell.length_a   1.000
_cell.length_b   1.000
_cell.length_c   1.000
_cell.angle_alpha   90.00
_cell.angle_beta   90.00
_cell.angle_gamma   90.00
#
_symmetry.space_group_name_H-M   'P 1'
#
loop_
_entity.id
_entity.type
_entity.pdbx_description
1 polymer ?
#
loop_
_entity_poly.entity_id
_entity_poly.type
_entity_poly.pdbx_seq_one_letter_code
_entity_poly.pdbx_strand_id
1 'polypeptide(L)'
;MKIAICEDVSEDEVILRSYLSRYAAAHGLCVIIDGYNGPEEFLLAQPQNYYDIIFLNIFFTESHLNGIELAVEIRDKQVMSLLVFVSDSTDYAYESYDIGAVHYLLKPIAFTGFSKAMNRCVNLLEDYGHTIYIKLAGGPQLKLWQRDIMYIESFDRIAVIHTQGGTYQVYLRMKELSSMLDPILFVRVQRSYIVNLRFIQNLKSNFVVLKNGMQISLGRSLRDSVKKKYQEYLQILSGQIDPTAM
;
A
#
# COMPACT_ATOMS: atom_id res chain seq x y z
N MET A 1 0.39 -5.36 1.88
CA MET A 1 1.49 -4.44 1.56
C MET A 1 1.93 -4.67 0.14
N LYS A 2 1.98 -3.62 -0.70
CA LYS A 2 2.38 -3.72 -2.10
C LYS A 2 3.78 -3.16 -2.29
N ILE A 3 4.67 -3.95 -2.90
CA ILE A 3 6.10 -3.65 -3.01
C ILE A 3 6.49 -3.67 -4.49
N ALA A 4 7.23 -2.66 -4.94
CA ALA A 4 7.90 -2.71 -6.24
C ALA A 4 9.38 -3.05 -6.05
N ILE A 5 9.92 -3.81 -7.01
CA ILE A 5 11.34 -4.02 -7.19
C ILE A 5 11.68 -3.51 -8.59
N CYS A 6 12.53 -2.47 -8.68
CA CYS A 6 13.04 -1.97 -9.94
C CYS A 6 14.54 -2.34 -10.01
N GLU A 7 14.83 -3.43 -10.72
CA GLU A 7 16.14 -4.10 -10.79
C GLU A 7 16.28 -4.80 -12.15
N ASP A 8 17.34 -4.54 -12.87
CA ASP A 8 17.62 -5.14 -14.19
C ASP A 8 18.48 -6.43 -14.11
N VAL A 9 19.12 -6.67 -12.96
CA VAL A 9 19.89 -7.90 -12.71
C VAL A 9 18.97 -8.96 -12.11
N SER A 10 18.64 -9.98 -12.90
CA SER A 10 17.66 -11.03 -12.51
C SER A 10 18.03 -11.76 -11.23
N GLU A 11 19.32 -11.98 -10.95
CA GLU A 11 19.81 -12.65 -9.74
C GLU A 11 19.51 -11.83 -8.50
N ASP A 12 19.67 -10.52 -8.55
CA ASP A 12 19.40 -9.61 -7.45
C ASP A 12 17.90 -9.48 -7.18
N GLU A 13 17.09 -9.43 -8.24
CA GLU A 13 15.63 -9.48 -8.09
C GLU A 13 15.16 -10.77 -7.40
N VAL A 14 15.68 -11.92 -7.81
CA VAL A 14 15.38 -13.22 -7.18
C VAL A 14 15.77 -13.22 -5.70
N ILE A 15 16.91 -12.67 -5.34
CA ILE A 15 17.38 -12.54 -3.95
C ILE A 15 16.38 -11.66 -3.17
N LEU A 16 16.02 -10.50 -3.68
CA LEU A 16 15.08 -9.58 -3.02
C LEU A 16 13.70 -10.23 -2.82
N ARG A 17 13.17 -10.91 -3.83
CA ARG A 17 11.90 -11.67 -3.74
C ARG A 17 11.96 -12.78 -2.69
N SER A 18 13.05 -13.51 -2.64
CA SER A 18 13.28 -14.57 -1.64
C SER A 18 13.31 -13.99 -0.22
N TYR A 19 14.03 -12.88 -0.03
CA TYR A 19 14.13 -12.20 1.26
C TYR A 19 12.80 -11.59 1.71
N LEU A 20 12.04 -10.99 0.78
CA LEU A 20 10.69 -10.48 1.05
C LEU A 20 9.75 -11.60 1.48
N SER A 21 9.76 -12.73 0.77
CA SER A 21 8.93 -13.89 1.10
C SER A 21 9.27 -14.45 2.49
N ARG A 22 10.56 -14.60 2.79
CA ARG A 22 11.06 -15.06 4.09
C ARG A 22 10.68 -14.09 5.22
N TYR A 23 10.86 -12.78 5.00
CA TYR A 23 10.52 -11.75 5.97
C TYR A 23 9.02 -11.71 6.24
N ALA A 24 8.22 -11.73 5.18
CA ALA A 24 6.76 -11.72 5.26
C ALA A 24 6.21 -12.92 6.04
N ALA A 25 6.73 -14.13 5.76
CA ALA A 25 6.36 -15.34 6.50
C ALA A 25 6.70 -15.25 7.99
N ALA A 26 7.88 -14.72 8.35
CA ALA A 26 8.32 -14.58 9.73
C ALA A 26 7.48 -13.55 10.54
N HIS A 27 6.90 -12.54 9.86
CA HIS A 27 6.16 -11.45 10.50
C HIS A 27 4.65 -11.50 10.26
N GLY A 28 4.13 -12.57 9.63
CA GLY A 28 2.69 -12.72 9.32
C GLY A 28 2.17 -11.62 8.38
N LEU A 29 3.00 -11.13 7.46
CA LEU A 29 2.64 -10.08 6.51
C LEU A 29 2.16 -10.67 5.19
N CYS A 30 1.10 -10.09 4.62
CA CYS A 30 0.71 -10.36 3.24
C CYS A 30 1.39 -9.33 2.33
N VAL A 31 2.21 -9.81 1.38
CA VAL A 31 2.94 -8.96 0.43
C VAL A 31 2.57 -9.31 -1.01
N ILE A 32 2.44 -8.29 -1.85
CA ILE A 32 2.30 -8.37 -3.29
C ILE A 32 3.55 -7.71 -3.86
N ILE A 33 4.24 -8.40 -4.76
CA ILE A 33 5.53 -7.95 -5.30
C ILE A 33 5.44 -7.85 -6.81
N ASP A 34 5.53 -6.63 -7.33
CA ASP A 34 5.68 -6.36 -8.76
C ASP A 34 7.17 -6.11 -9.06
N GLY A 35 7.69 -6.68 -10.15
CA GLY A 35 9.07 -6.47 -10.63
C GLY A 35 9.08 -5.63 -11.89
N TYR A 36 10.13 -4.83 -12.07
CA TYR A 36 10.38 -3.97 -13.22
C TYR A 36 11.85 -4.02 -13.58
N ASN A 37 12.16 -4.22 -14.87
CA ASN A 37 13.53 -4.29 -15.35
C ASN A 37 14.23 -2.92 -15.46
N GLY A 38 13.49 -1.82 -15.24
CA GLY A 38 14.09 -0.50 -15.32
C GLY A 38 13.12 0.64 -15.06
N PRO A 39 13.66 1.88 -15.04
CA PRO A 39 12.91 3.10 -14.79
C PRO A 39 11.72 3.32 -15.73
N GLU A 40 11.90 3.08 -17.01
CA GLU A 40 10.89 3.34 -18.04
C GLU A 40 9.67 2.42 -17.85
N GLU A 41 9.90 1.13 -17.60
CA GLU A 41 8.83 0.17 -17.33
C GLU A 41 8.07 0.54 -16.05
N PHE A 42 8.80 0.91 -15.00
CA PHE A 42 8.21 1.35 -13.74
C PHE A 42 7.35 2.60 -13.94
N LEU A 43 7.84 3.61 -14.65
CA LEU A 43 7.13 4.88 -14.88
C LEU A 43 5.86 4.69 -15.70
N LEU A 44 5.86 3.78 -16.67
CA LEU A 44 4.66 3.43 -17.45
C LEU A 44 3.59 2.75 -16.58
N ALA A 45 4.00 1.93 -15.63
CA ALA A 45 3.09 1.20 -14.75
C ALA A 45 2.61 2.02 -13.54
N GLN A 46 3.40 3.00 -13.10
CA GLN A 46 3.19 3.78 -11.88
C GLN A 46 1.84 4.53 -11.79
N PRO A 47 1.31 5.16 -12.86
CA PRO A 47 0.04 5.88 -12.75
C PRO A 47 -1.15 4.99 -12.36
N GLN A 48 -1.04 3.69 -12.57
CA GLN A 48 -2.08 2.70 -12.24
C GLN A 48 -1.80 1.95 -10.94
N ASN A 49 -0.56 2.03 -10.41
CA ASN A 49 -0.11 1.27 -9.28
C ASN A 49 0.40 2.20 -8.15
N TYR A 50 0.00 1.86 -6.94
CA TYR A 50 0.55 2.46 -5.73
C TYR A 50 1.38 1.41 -4.99
N TYR A 51 2.59 1.81 -4.56
CA TYR A 51 3.48 0.95 -3.79
C TYR A 51 3.72 1.53 -2.39
N ASP A 52 3.78 0.67 -1.41
CA ASP A 52 4.12 1.03 -0.04
C ASP A 52 5.64 1.19 0.10
N ILE A 53 6.38 0.28 -0.53
CA ILE A 53 7.83 0.27 -0.56
C ILE A 53 8.29 0.06 -2.00
N ILE A 54 9.34 0.75 -2.40
CA ILE A 54 10.00 0.57 -3.68
C ILE A 54 11.48 0.27 -3.39
N PHE A 55 11.93 -0.93 -3.77
CA PHE A 55 13.34 -1.27 -3.87
C PHE A 55 13.84 -0.81 -5.22
N LEU A 56 14.89 -0.01 -5.25
CA LEU A 56 15.31 0.71 -6.43
C LEU A 56 16.81 0.54 -6.65
N ASN A 57 17.18 -0.16 -7.72
CA ASN A 57 18.56 -0.18 -8.19
C ASN A 57 18.96 1.24 -8.65
N ILE A 58 20.26 1.58 -8.52
CA ILE A 58 20.78 2.88 -8.97
C ILE A 58 21.30 2.79 -10.40
N PHE A 59 22.00 1.73 -10.74
CA PHE A 59 22.60 1.59 -12.06
C PHE A 59 21.79 0.59 -12.89
N PHE A 60 21.32 1.04 -14.04
CA PHE A 60 20.61 0.21 -15.01
C PHE A 60 21.43 0.14 -16.29
N THR A 61 21.54 -1.07 -16.86
CA THR A 61 22.40 -1.32 -18.02
C THR A 61 21.83 -0.72 -19.32
N GLU A 62 20.51 -0.74 -19.48
CA GLU A 62 19.83 -0.35 -20.72
C GLU A 62 18.91 0.86 -20.57
N SER A 63 19.04 1.63 -19.47
CA SER A 63 18.18 2.81 -19.21
C SER A 63 18.92 4.12 -19.40
N HIS A 64 18.20 5.15 -19.82
CA HIS A 64 18.69 6.54 -19.86
C HIS A 64 18.59 7.24 -18.51
N LEU A 65 17.77 6.69 -17.60
CA LEU A 65 17.59 7.18 -16.24
C LEU A 65 18.31 6.27 -15.26
N ASN A 66 19.00 6.85 -14.28
CA ASN A 66 19.49 6.11 -13.13
C ASN A 66 18.43 6.07 -12.01
N GLY A 67 18.66 5.28 -10.97
CA GLY A 67 17.72 5.13 -9.87
C GLY A 67 17.52 6.39 -9.02
N ILE A 68 18.53 7.27 -8.96
CA ILE A 68 18.43 8.57 -8.28
C ILE A 68 17.48 9.49 -9.04
N GLU A 69 17.64 9.59 -10.35
CA GLU A 69 16.77 10.40 -11.23
C GLU A 69 15.33 9.87 -11.19
N LEU A 70 15.15 8.55 -11.25
CA LEU A 70 13.83 7.93 -11.07
C LEU A 70 13.21 8.28 -9.72
N ALA A 71 13.99 8.24 -8.63
CA ALA A 71 13.50 8.58 -7.30
C ALA A 71 13.08 10.04 -7.19
N VAL A 72 13.80 10.97 -7.82
CA VAL A 72 13.41 12.39 -7.92
C VAL A 72 12.08 12.50 -8.66
N GLU A 73 11.92 11.83 -9.80
CA GLU A 73 10.66 11.87 -10.57
C GLU A 73 9.48 11.27 -9.77
N ILE A 74 9.72 10.22 -8.97
CA ILE A 74 8.73 9.66 -8.04
C ILE A 74 8.30 10.72 -7.02
N ARG A 75 9.25 11.48 -6.44
CA ARG A 75 8.97 12.55 -5.47
C ARG A 75 8.25 13.74 -6.07
N ASP A 76 8.63 14.16 -7.26
CA ASP A 76 7.98 15.26 -7.99
C ASP A 76 6.50 14.97 -8.29
N LYS A 77 6.18 13.70 -8.50
CA LYS A 77 4.79 13.22 -8.63
C LYS A 77 4.06 13.07 -7.28
N GLN A 78 4.66 13.51 -6.17
CA GLN A 78 4.12 13.43 -4.80
C GLN A 78 3.78 11.99 -4.37
N VAL A 79 4.51 11.00 -4.86
CA VAL A 79 4.33 9.61 -4.45
C VAL A 79 5.06 9.37 -3.14
N MET A 80 4.29 9.04 -2.11
CA MET A 80 4.77 8.86 -0.72
C MET A 80 5.28 7.45 -0.41
N SER A 81 5.60 6.64 -1.42
CA SER A 81 6.20 5.32 -1.21
C SER A 81 7.53 5.41 -0.47
N LEU A 82 7.80 4.47 0.43
CA LEU A 82 9.09 4.36 1.09
C LEU A 82 10.12 3.83 0.08
N LEU A 83 11.23 4.54 -0.08
CA LEU A 83 12.30 4.17 -1.02
C LEU A 83 13.41 3.46 -0.26
N VAL A 84 13.86 2.33 -0.81
CA VAL A 84 15.04 1.59 -0.36
C VAL A 84 15.95 1.41 -1.59
N PHE A 85 17.09 2.08 -1.59
CA PHE A 85 18.05 1.90 -2.66
C PHE A 85 18.84 0.62 -2.49
N VAL A 86 19.19 0.02 -3.62
CA VAL A 86 20.04 -1.18 -3.72
C VAL A 86 21.13 -0.88 -4.74
N SER A 87 22.42 -1.03 -4.40
CA SER A 87 23.49 -0.61 -5.30
C SER A 87 24.81 -1.33 -5.01
N ASP A 88 25.65 -1.40 -6.03
CA ASP A 88 27.04 -1.89 -5.92
C ASP A 88 28.01 -0.83 -5.40
N SER A 89 27.64 0.45 -5.43
CA SER A 89 28.46 1.56 -4.98
C SER A 89 27.90 2.24 -3.73
N THR A 90 28.76 2.88 -2.96
CA THR A 90 28.41 3.74 -1.83
C THR A 90 28.31 5.23 -2.22
N ASP A 91 28.66 5.59 -3.45
CA ASP A 91 28.84 6.99 -3.87
C ASP A 91 27.53 7.79 -3.78
N TYR A 92 26.39 7.15 -4.03
CA TYR A 92 25.07 7.76 -4.00
C TYR A 92 24.35 7.68 -2.64
N ALA A 93 25.01 7.17 -1.61
CA ALA A 93 24.36 7.02 -0.30
C ALA A 93 23.96 8.38 0.31
N TYR A 94 24.75 9.43 0.07
CA TYR A 94 24.43 10.78 0.55
C TYR A 94 23.23 11.39 -0.20
N GLU A 95 23.23 11.31 -1.54
CA GLU A 95 22.14 11.81 -2.39
C GLU A 95 20.83 11.09 -2.11
N SER A 96 20.89 9.77 -1.84
CA SER A 96 19.71 9.00 -1.48
C SER A 96 19.04 9.50 -0.20
N TYR A 97 19.82 10.02 0.73
CA TYR A 97 19.31 10.60 1.98
C TYR A 97 18.52 11.90 1.70
N ASP A 98 19.02 12.77 0.82
CA ASP A 98 18.37 14.03 0.45
C ASP A 98 17.01 13.79 -0.24
N ILE A 99 16.87 12.69 -0.97
CA ILE A 99 15.61 12.25 -1.61
C ILE A 99 14.61 11.66 -0.58
N GLY A 100 15.04 11.49 0.67
CA GLY A 100 14.22 10.89 1.71
C GLY A 100 14.10 9.37 1.60
N ALA A 101 15.18 8.68 1.18
CA ALA A 101 15.24 7.22 1.24
C ALA A 101 15.22 6.72 2.69
N VAL A 102 14.50 5.63 2.91
CA VAL A 102 14.42 4.98 4.23
C VAL A 102 15.71 4.23 4.54
N HIS A 103 16.30 3.60 3.53
CA HIS A 103 17.50 2.80 3.68
C HIS A 103 18.28 2.68 2.36
N TYR A 104 19.55 2.32 2.51
CA TYR A 104 20.46 2.03 1.41
C TYR A 104 21.08 0.64 1.65
N LEU A 105 20.93 -0.26 0.68
CA LEU A 105 21.46 -1.61 0.71
C LEU A 105 22.60 -1.72 -0.28
N LEU A 106 23.76 -2.12 0.21
CA LEU A 106 24.92 -2.39 -0.65
C LEU A 106 24.89 -3.85 -1.10
N LYS A 107 25.14 -4.08 -2.37
CA LYS A 107 25.33 -5.42 -2.94
C LYS A 107 26.73 -5.96 -2.56
N PRO A 108 26.89 -7.27 -2.30
CA PRO A 108 25.85 -8.30 -2.27
C PRO A 108 24.94 -8.14 -1.05
N ILE A 109 23.61 -8.24 -1.27
CA ILE A 109 22.62 -7.97 -0.24
C ILE A 109 22.67 -9.07 0.82
N ALA A 110 23.02 -8.72 2.06
CA ALA A 110 22.91 -9.62 3.19
C ALA A 110 21.48 -9.58 3.79
N PHE A 111 20.90 -10.74 4.13
CA PHE A 111 19.58 -10.82 4.73
C PHE A 111 19.45 -9.98 6.02
N THR A 112 20.50 -9.85 6.80
CA THR A 112 20.53 -9.02 8.02
C THR A 112 20.36 -7.54 7.72
N GLY A 113 21.01 -7.02 6.67
CA GLY A 113 20.85 -5.65 6.20
C GLY A 113 19.46 -5.42 5.64
N PHE A 114 18.99 -6.34 4.80
CA PHE A 114 17.63 -6.33 4.27
C PHE A 114 16.56 -6.31 5.39
N SER A 115 16.70 -7.17 6.41
CA SER A 115 15.75 -7.20 7.54
C SER A 115 15.71 -5.90 8.32
N LYS A 116 16.86 -5.21 8.48
CA LYS A 116 16.91 -3.88 9.12
C LYS A 116 16.15 -2.83 8.29
N ALA A 117 16.35 -2.84 6.95
CA ALA A 117 15.63 -1.96 6.04
C ALA A 117 14.12 -2.20 6.12
N MET A 118 13.70 -3.46 6.06
CA MET A 118 12.28 -3.83 6.16
C MET A 118 11.68 -3.47 7.51
N ASN A 119 12.37 -3.71 8.64
CA ASN A 119 11.90 -3.31 9.96
C ASN A 119 11.66 -1.80 10.02
N ARG A 120 12.59 -1.00 9.46
CA ARG A 120 12.43 0.45 9.42
C ARG A 120 11.24 0.86 8.55
N CYS A 121 11.09 0.27 7.38
CA CYS A 121 9.94 0.52 6.51
C CYS A 121 8.62 0.15 7.19
N VAL A 122 8.54 -1.04 7.79
CA VAL A 122 7.33 -1.51 8.47
C VAL A 122 6.95 -0.59 9.62
N ASN A 123 7.91 -0.18 10.45
CA ASN A 123 7.65 0.77 11.56
C ASN A 123 7.12 2.11 11.04
N LEU A 124 7.75 2.70 10.02
CA LEU A 124 7.26 3.94 9.41
C LEU A 124 5.85 3.77 8.83
N LEU A 125 5.59 2.64 8.19
CA LEU A 125 4.26 2.35 7.67
C LEU A 125 3.23 2.12 8.81
N GLU A 126 3.64 1.62 9.96
CA GLU A 126 2.79 1.50 11.17
C GLU A 126 2.45 2.85 11.75
N ASP A 127 3.40 3.78 11.77
CA ASP A 127 3.17 5.16 12.21
C ASP A 127 2.25 5.93 11.25
N TYR A 128 2.31 5.64 9.93
CA TYR A 128 1.47 6.25 8.89
C TYR A 128 0.20 5.47 8.54
N GLY A 129 0.06 4.23 8.99
CA GLY A 129 -1.04 3.36 8.57
C GLY A 129 -1.60 2.51 9.69
N HIS A 130 -2.87 2.75 10.02
CA HIS A 130 -3.58 1.96 10.99
C HIS A 130 -3.65 0.48 10.57
N THR A 131 -3.17 -0.41 11.43
CA THR A 131 -3.37 -1.85 11.31
C THR A 131 -4.56 -2.29 12.16
N ILE A 132 -5.24 -3.34 11.72
CA ILE A 132 -6.24 -4.03 12.55
C ILE A 132 -5.82 -5.48 12.79
N TYR A 133 -6.12 -5.97 13.99
CA TYR A 133 -5.95 -7.37 14.34
C TYR A 133 -7.31 -8.04 14.31
N ILE A 134 -7.46 -9.07 13.48
CA ILE A 134 -8.71 -9.81 13.33
C ILE A 134 -8.49 -11.28 13.62
N LYS A 135 -9.48 -11.92 14.24
CA LYS A 135 -9.51 -13.37 14.39
C LYS A 135 -10.29 -13.96 13.22
N LEU A 136 -9.64 -14.81 12.44
CA LEU A 136 -10.30 -15.51 11.33
C LEU A 136 -11.36 -16.47 11.84
N ALA A 137 -12.41 -16.68 11.05
CA ALA A 137 -13.45 -17.66 11.34
C ALA A 137 -12.84 -19.07 11.36
N GLY A 138 -12.71 -19.64 12.59
CA GLY A 138 -12.07 -20.94 12.80
C GLY A 138 -10.55 -20.98 12.62
N GLY A 139 -9.88 -19.81 12.58
CA GLY A 139 -8.46 -19.68 12.28
C GLY A 139 -7.66 -18.84 13.28
N PRO A 140 -6.40 -18.55 12.95
CA PRO A 140 -5.51 -17.74 13.76
C PRO A 140 -5.90 -16.25 13.77
N GLN A 141 -5.25 -15.49 14.62
CA GLN A 141 -5.28 -14.04 14.56
C GLN A 141 -4.39 -13.55 13.41
N LEU A 142 -4.89 -12.60 12.64
CA LEU A 142 -4.20 -12.01 11.49
C LEU A 142 -4.08 -10.50 11.68
N LYS A 143 -2.92 -9.95 11.32
CA LYS A 143 -2.67 -8.51 11.23
C LYS A 143 -2.95 -8.06 9.80
N LEU A 144 -3.87 -7.13 9.62
CA LEU A 144 -4.19 -6.52 8.32
C LEU A 144 -3.87 -5.03 8.33
N TRP A 145 -3.26 -4.58 7.26
CA TRP A 145 -3.11 -3.17 6.99
C TRP A 145 -4.42 -2.60 6.45
N GLN A 146 -4.95 -1.56 7.08
CA GLN A 146 -6.22 -0.97 6.65
C GLN A 146 -6.16 -0.44 5.21
N ARG A 147 -5.00 0.05 4.77
CA ARG A 147 -4.78 0.52 3.41
C ARG A 147 -4.89 -0.59 2.34
N ASP A 148 -4.71 -1.86 2.70
CA ASP A 148 -4.85 -3.00 1.80
C ASP A 148 -6.31 -3.47 1.69
N ILE A 149 -7.16 -3.09 2.65
CA ILE A 149 -8.58 -3.43 2.66
C ILE A 149 -9.31 -2.57 1.61
N MET A 150 -9.91 -3.23 0.62
CA MET A 150 -10.68 -2.56 -0.43
C MET A 150 -12.11 -2.26 0.04
N TYR A 151 -12.77 -3.27 0.56
CA TYR A 151 -14.11 -3.17 1.12
C TYR A 151 -14.39 -4.34 2.06
N ILE A 152 -15.42 -4.19 2.87
CA ILE A 152 -15.93 -5.22 3.76
C ILE A 152 -17.40 -5.41 3.46
N GLU A 153 -17.81 -6.67 3.30
CA GLU A 153 -19.23 -7.02 3.17
C GLU A 153 -19.65 -7.94 4.31
N SER A 154 -20.95 -7.93 4.66
CA SER A 154 -21.48 -8.82 5.67
C SER A 154 -22.66 -9.63 5.15
N PHE A 155 -22.65 -10.92 5.48
CA PHE A 155 -23.73 -11.87 5.27
C PHE A 155 -24.07 -12.49 6.63
N ASP A 156 -25.25 -12.25 7.11
CA ASP A 156 -25.75 -12.71 8.42
C ASP A 156 -24.76 -12.39 9.57
N ARG A 157 -24.03 -13.39 10.05
CA ARG A 157 -23.09 -13.28 11.18
C ARG A 157 -21.63 -13.24 10.77
N ILE A 158 -21.36 -13.34 9.47
CA ILE A 158 -20.01 -13.37 8.92
C ILE A 158 -19.78 -12.07 8.18
N ALA A 159 -18.64 -11.45 8.44
CA ALA A 159 -18.11 -10.40 7.58
C ALA A 159 -16.95 -10.95 6.77
N VAL A 160 -16.87 -10.51 5.51
CA VAL A 160 -15.80 -10.83 4.58
C VAL A 160 -15.02 -9.56 4.29
N ILE A 161 -13.74 -9.58 4.65
CA ILE A 161 -12.80 -8.49 4.40
C ILE A 161 -12.08 -8.79 3.10
N HIS A 162 -12.30 -7.94 2.09
CA HIS A 162 -11.66 -8.05 0.79
C HIS A 162 -10.45 -7.12 0.74
N THR A 163 -9.27 -7.71 0.52
CA THR A 163 -8.01 -6.98 0.38
C THR A 163 -7.42 -7.19 -1.02
N GLN A 164 -6.37 -6.45 -1.34
CA GLN A 164 -5.62 -6.68 -2.59
C GLN A 164 -4.95 -8.07 -2.63
N GLY A 165 -4.60 -8.63 -1.45
CA GLY A 165 -3.91 -9.92 -1.33
C GLY A 165 -4.82 -11.12 -1.10
N GLY A 166 -6.15 -10.92 -0.94
CA GLY A 166 -7.09 -12.02 -0.68
C GLY A 166 -8.30 -11.61 0.13
N THR A 167 -9.09 -12.60 0.52
CA THR A 167 -10.33 -12.41 1.31
C THR A 167 -10.24 -13.14 2.63
N TYR A 168 -10.79 -12.53 3.68
CA TYR A 168 -10.73 -13.06 5.04
C TYR A 168 -12.11 -13.04 5.68
N GLN A 169 -12.55 -14.18 6.20
CA GLN A 169 -13.83 -14.32 6.90
C GLN A 169 -13.65 -14.14 8.41
N VAL A 170 -14.50 -13.32 9.02
CA VAL A 170 -14.48 -13.02 10.45
C VAL A 170 -15.88 -13.03 11.05
N TYR A 171 -15.98 -13.41 12.33
CA TYR A 171 -17.22 -13.34 13.10
C TYR A 171 -17.31 -12.01 13.86
N LEU A 172 -17.34 -10.90 13.11
CA LEU A 172 -17.48 -9.56 13.67
C LEU A 172 -18.67 -8.85 13.04
N ARG A 173 -19.38 -8.08 13.84
CA ARG A 173 -20.48 -7.22 13.33
C ARG A 173 -19.92 -6.00 12.62
N MET A 174 -20.67 -5.51 11.64
CA MET A 174 -20.27 -4.29 10.89
C MET A 174 -20.02 -3.07 11.79
N LYS A 175 -20.71 -2.97 12.94
CA LYS A 175 -20.47 -1.90 13.91
C LYS A 175 -19.10 -2.03 14.58
N GLU A 176 -18.71 -3.24 14.96
CA GLU A 176 -17.41 -3.52 15.57
C GLU A 176 -16.29 -3.27 14.57
N LEU A 177 -16.43 -3.77 13.34
CA LEU A 177 -15.48 -3.50 12.26
C LEU A 177 -15.36 -1.99 11.99
N SER A 178 -16.48 -1.27 11.92
CA SER A 178 -16.45 0.17 11.69
C SER A 178 -15.72 0.96 12.77
N SER A 179 -15.74 0.49 14.04
CA SER A 179 -15.01 1.15 15.14
C SER A 179 -13.51 0.83 15.16
N MET A 180 -13.08 -0.22 14.46
CA MET A 180 -11.66 -0.60 14.31
C MET A 180 -10.99 0.09 13.12
N LEU A 181 -11.79 0.61 12.19
CA LEU A 181 -11.31 1.19 10.94
C LEU A 181 -11.12 2.70 11.07
N ASP A 182 -10.12 3.21 10.36
CA ASP A 182 -9.86 4.64 10.26
C ASP A 182 -11.06 5.38 9.63
N PRO A 183 -11.69 6.30 10.35
CA PRO A 183 -12.83 7.03 9.82
C PRO A 183 -12.48 7.95 8.65
N ILE A 184 -11.21 8.29 8.42
CA ILE A 184 -10.77 9.08 7.26
C ILE A 184 -10.76 8.21 6.00
N LEU A 185 -10.33 6.95 6.13
CA LEU A 185 -10.20 6.04 4.99
C LEU A 185 -11.48 5.27 4.66
N PHE A 186 -12.32 4.99 5.65
CA PHE A 186 -13.46 4.09 5.46
C PHE A 186 -14.80 4.80 5.61
N VAL A 187 -15.72 4.42 4.74
CA VAL A 187 -17.10 4.89 4.78
C VAL A 187 -18.08 3.73 4.64
N ARG A 188 -19.13 3.75 5.46
CA ARG A 188 -20.24 2.82 5.30
C ARG A 188 -21.15 3.29 4.19
N VAL A 189 -21.23 2.52 3.10
CA VAL A 189 -22.01 2.89 1.90
C VAL A 189 -23.41 2.31 1.90
N GLN A 190 -23.61 1.18 2.63
CA GLN A 190 -24.92 0.63 2.94
C GLN A 190 -24.87 -0.29 4.19
N ARG A 191 -26.03 -0.86 4.55
CA ARG A 191 -26.17 -1.69 5.77
C ARG A 191 -25.12 -2.79 5.87
N SER A 192 -24.78 -3.42 4.76
CA SER A 192 -23.88 -4.59 4.68
C SER A 192 -22.54 -4.30 4.02
N TYR A 193 -22.21 -3.02 3.71
CA TYR A 193 -20.94 -2.67 3.05
C TYR A 193 -20.25 -1.48 3.70
N ILE A 194 -18.95 -1.65 3.96
CA ILE A 194 -17.98 -0.59 4.26
C ILE A 194 -16.96 -0.56 3.14
N VAL A 195 -16.62 0.61 2.63
CA VAL A 195 -15.70 0.80 1.50
C VAL A 195 -14.55 1.68 1.93
N ASN A 196 -13.35 1.33 1.50
CA ASN A 196 -12.18 2.19 1.61
C ASN A 196 -12.21 3.22 0.46
N LEU A 197 -12.20 4.50 0.82
CA LEU A 197 -12.29 5.63 -0.12
C LEU A 197 -11.14 5.63 -1.15
N ARG A 198 -9.99 5.11 -0.78
CA ARG A 198 -8.81 4.96 -1.64
C ARG A 198 -9.07 4.09 -2.88
N PHE A 199 -9.96 3.12 -2.76
CA PHE A 199 -10.29 2.20 -3.85
C PHE A 199 -11.51 2.62 -4.66
N ILE A 200 -12.11 3.77 -4.36
CA ILE A 200 -13.17 4.32 -5.20
C ILE A 200 -12.56 4.84 -6.50
N GLN A 201 -12.98 4.27 -7.62
CA GLN A 201 -12.67 4.77 -8.96
C GLN A 201 -13.68 5.85 -9.38
N ASN A 202 -14.96 5.61 -9.12
CA ASN A 202 -16.05 6.51 -9.48
C ASN A 202 -17.16 6.50 -8.42
N LEU A 203 -17.60 7.69 -8.02
CA LEU A 203 -18.77 7.88 -7.17
C LEU A 203 -19.92 8.42 -8.01
N LYS A 204 -20.96 7.61 -8.19
CA LYS A 204 -22.21 7.98 -8.87
C LYS A 204 -23.29 8.32 -7.85
N SER A 205 -24.45 8.81 -8.32
CA SER A 205 -25.57 9.19 -7.44
C SER A 205 -26.11 8.03 -6.60
N ASN A 206 -26.08 6.80 -7.12
CA ASN A 206 -26.74 5.63 -6.53
C ASN A 206 -25.79 4.48 -6.20
N PHE A 207 -24.54 4.52 -6.64
CA PHE A 207 -23.55 3.46 -6.42
C PHE A 207 -22.13 4.01 -6.47
N VAL A 208 -21.19 3.27 -5.89
CA VAL A 208 -19.77 3.45 -6.07
C VAL A 208 -19.22 2.37 -6.99
N VAL A 209 -18.23 2.73 -7.80
CA VAL A 209 -17.43 1.78 -8.60
C VAL A 209 -16.04 1.74 -7.99
N LEU A 210 -15.58 0.56 -7.64
CA LEU A 210 -14.23 0.35 -7.11
C LEU A 210 -13.23 0.13 -8.25
N LYS A 211 -11.94 0.33 -7.97
CA LYS A 211 -10.83 0.14 -8.93
C LYS A 211 -10.74 -1.28 -9.51
N ASN A 212 -11.31 -2.27 -8.81
CA ASN A 212 -11.43 -3.65 -9.31
C ASN A 212 -12.68 -3.89 -10.17
N GLY A 213 -13.43 -2.84 -10.51
CA GLY A 213 -14.66 -2.89 -11.31
C GLY A 213 -15.93 -3.23 -10.53
N MET A 214 -15.83 -3.57 -9.23
CA MET A 214 -17.01 -3.90 -8.43
C MET A 214 -17.91 -2.68 -8.24
N GLN A 215 -19.22 -2.86 -8.38
CA GLN A 215 -20.23 -1.84 -8.15
C GLN A 215 -21.00 -2.14 -6.87
N ILE A 216 -21.07 -1.18 -5.96
CA ILE A 216 -21.78 -1.30 -4.69
C ILE A 216 -22.84 -0.18 -4.61
N SER A 217 -24.10 -0.55 -4.41
CA SER A 217 -25.21 0.40 -4.29
C SER A 217 -25.08 1.25 -3.01
N LEU A 218 -25.45 2.51 -3.08
CA LEU A 218 -25.51 3.41 -1.94
C LEU A 218 -26.87 3.32 -1.24
N GLY A 219 -26.85 3.12 0.07
CA GLY A 219 -28.06 3.25 0.92
C GLY A 219 -28.63 4.66 0.81
N ARG A 220 -29.95 4.79 0.62
CA ARG A 220 -30.61 6.10 0.38
C ARG A 220 -30.25 7.15 1.43
N SER A 221 -30.26 6.77 2.71
CA SER A 221 -29.92 7.65 3.84
C SER A 221 -28.43 7.96 3.99
N LEU A 222 -27.55 7.26 3.27
CA LEU A 222 -26.09 7.41 3.39
C LEU A 222 -25.45 8.18 2.23
N ARG A 223 -26.21 8.49 1.17
CA ARG A 223 -25.70 9.09 -0.06
C ARG A 223 -24.95 10.41 0.18
N ASP A 224 -25.54 11.30 0.94
CA ASP A 224 -24.96 12.63 1.16
C ASP A 224 -23.75 12.56 2.08
N SER A 225 -23.79 11.71 3.10
CA SER A 225 -22.64 11.48 3.99
C SER A 225 -21.46 10.83 3.25
N VAL A 226 -21.73 9.88 2.35
CA VAL A 226 -20.69 9.24 1.51
C VAL A 226 -20.07 10.26 0.56
N LYS A 227 -20.87 11.08 -0.10
CA LYS A 227 -20.38 12.15 -1.01
C LYS A 227 -19.48 13.13 -0.26
N LYS A 228 -19.96 13.61 0.91
CA LYS A 228 -19.21 14.55 1.75
C LYS A 228 -17.85 13.96 2.15
N LYS A 229 -17.85 12.75 2.71
CA LYS A 229 -16.62 12.07 3.10
C LYS A 229 -15.64 11.84 1.94
N TYR A 230 -16.16 11.48 0.77
CA TYR A 230 -15.30 11.29 -0.40
C TYR A 230 -14.68 12.61 -0.88
N GLN A 231 -15.42 13.72 -0.81
CA GLN A 231 -14.88 15.05 -1.12
C GLN A 231 -13.82 15.49 -0.11
N GLU A 232 -14.06 15.29 1.19
CA GLU A 232 -13.08 15.56 2.26
C GLU A 232 -11.80 14.74 2.04
N TYR A 233 -11.93 13.46 1.71
CA TYR A 233 -10.81 12.60 1.38
C TYR A 233 -9.99 13.10 0.18
N LEU A 234 -10.65 13.56 -0.89
CA LEU A 234 -9.97 14.14 -2.05
C LEU A 234 -9.24 15.45 -1.72
N GLN A 235 -9.79 16.27 -0.82
CA GLN A 235 -9.15 17.50 -0.34
C GLN A 235 -7.91 17.21 0.50
N ILE A 236 -7.93 16.16 1.33
CA ILE A 236 -6.73 15.68 2.06
C ILE A 236 -5.65 15.23 1.08
N LEU A 237 -6.01 14.45 0.06
CA LEU A 237 -5.06 14.00 -0.96
C LEU A 237 -4.43 15.14 -1.78
N SER A 238 -5.17 16.24 -1.98
CA SER A 238 -4.67 17.43 -2.70
C SER A 238 -3.90 18.41 -1.80
N GLY A 239 -3.69 18.06 -0.51
CA GLY A 239 -3.01 18.94 0.46
C GLY A 239 -3.78 20.19 0.86
N GLN A 240 -5.08 20.27 0.54
CA GLN A 240 -5.92 21.42 0.88
C GLN A 240 -6.44 21.39 2.32
N ILE A 241 -6.42 20.22 2.98
CA ILE A 241 -6.82 20.03 4.37
C ILE A 241 -5.80 19.15 5.07
N ASP A 242 -5.36 19.57 6.26
CA ASP A 242 -4.51 18.77 7.14
C ASP A 242 -5.38 17.74 7.89
N PRO A 243 -5.10 16.43 7.74
CA PRO A 243 -5.87 15.38 8.42
C PRO A 243 -5.76 15.40 9.95
N THR A 244 -4.73 16.07 10.51
CA THR A 244 -4.53 16.18 11.97
C THR A 244 -5.36 17.30 12.60
N ALA A 245 -6.02 18.14 11.81
CA ALA A 245 -6.85 19.25 12.26
C ALA A 245 -8.35 18.88 12.45
N MET A 246 -8.72 17.61 12.27
CA MET A 246 -10.06 17.05 12.47
C MET A 246 -10.08 16.15 13.71
#